data_ceb3faad1a8c78385fa88ae76ede9c39
#
_entry.id   ceb3faad1a8c78385fa88ae76ede9c39
#
_cell.length_a   1.000
_cell.length_b   1.000
_cell.length_c   1.000
_cell.angle_alpha   90.00
_cell.angle_beta   90.00
_cell.angle_gamma   90.00
#
_symmetry.space_group_name_H-M   'P 1'
#
loop_
_entity.id
_entity.type
_entity.pdbx_description
1 polymer ?
#
loop_
_entity_poly.entity_id
_entity_poly.type
_entity_poly.pdbx_seq_one_letter_code
_entity_poly.pdbx_strand_id
1 'polypeptide(L)'
;MKTVEAKWEAVFQKSYGTPKINIISGRGCYVTDENKKRYLDFIGGIATNILGQAHPEITKAVRKQIGIVGHVSNLYANSVSLALAEKLIMMTGVKDARVFFCNSGTEANEAALKLSRKTGRTNIVSTIGGFHGRTMGSLS
;
A
#
# COMPACT_ATOMS: atom_id res chain seq x y z
N MET A 1 -23.65 -23.32 8.51
CA MET A 1 -22.69 -22.60 7.61
C MET A 1 -21.32 -22.60 8.27
N LYS A 2 -20.21 -22.77 7.51
CA LYS A 2 -18.85 -22.66 8.09
C LYS A 2 -18.61 -21.21 8.54
N THR A 3 -17.93 -21.03 9.68
CA THR A 3 -17.53 -19.71 10.17
C THR A 3 -16.53 -19.02 9.22
N VAL A 4 -16.31 -17.71 9.36
CA VAL A 4 -15.33 -16.96 8.56
C VAL A 4 -13.93 -17.49 8.79
N GLU A 5 -13.58 -17.82 10.04
CA GLU A 5 -12.28 -18.42 10.40
C GLU A 5 -12.07 -19.74 9.65
N ALA A 6 -13.04 -20.65 9.69
CA ALA A 6 -12.94 -21.93 9.01
C ALA A 6 -12.82 -21.81 7.48
N LYS A 7 -13.46 -20.78 6.89
CA LYS A 7 -13.30 -20.47 5.47
C LYS A 7 -11.91 -19.90 5.18
N TRP A 8 -11.43 -19.00 6.02
CA TRP A 8 -10.10 -18.40 5.90
C TRP A 8 -9.00 -19.46 5.94
N GLU A 9 -9.02 -20.32 6.96
CA GLU A 9 -8.05 -21.40 7.13
C GLU A 9 -8.02 -22.40 5.99
N ALA A 10 -9.15 -22.58 5.32
CA ALA A 10 -9.27 -23.50 4.18
C ALA A 10 -8.65 -22.96 2.89
N VAL A 11 -8.50 -21.63 2.72
CA VAL A 11 -8.12 -21.04 1.44
C VAL A 11 -6.87 -20.16 1.49
N PHE A 12 -6.51 -19.63 2.67
CA PHE A 12 -5.33 -18.77 2.81
C PHE A 12 -4.11 -19.53 3.33
N GLN A 13 -2.95 -19.21 2.79
CA GLN A 13 -1.68 -19.66 3.35
C GLN A 13 -1.53 -19.13 4.77
N LYS A 14 -1.02 -19.96 5.68
CA LYS A 14 -0.80 -19.63 7.09
C LYS A 14 0.38 -18.67 7.33
N SER A 15 0.42 -17.56 6.59
CA SER A 15 1.44 -16.51 6.73
C SER A 15 1.14 -15.54 7.86
N TYR A 16 -0.13 -15.47 8.27
CA TYR A 16 -0.66 -14.63 9.35
C TYR A 16 -1.58 -15.45 10.24
N GLY A 17 -1.82 -14.98 11.45
CA GLY A 17 -2.86 -15.56 12.29
C GLY A 17 -4.24 -15.49 11.64
N THR A 18 -5.12 -16.41 12.00
CA THR A 18 -6.50 -16.41 11.50
C THR A 18 -7.28 -15.20 12.04
N PRO A 19 -7.84 -14.35 11.17
CA PRO A 19 -8.63 -13.19 11.61
C PRO A 19 -9.88 -13.62 12.37
N LYS A 20 -10.14 -12.96 13.50
CA LYS A 20 -11.33 -13.21 14.34
C LYS A 20 -12.51 -12.29 14.01
N ILE A 21 -12.29 -11.27 13.17
CA ILE A 21 -13.28 -10.26 12.85
C ILE A 21 -13.40 -10.15 11.34
N ASN A 22 -14.62 -10.29 10.82
CA ASN A 22 -14.91 -10.07 9.42
C ASN A 22 -15.47 -8.66 9.23
N ILE A 23 -14.65 -7.74 8.72
CA ILE A 23 -15.07 -6.36 8.42
C ILE A 23 -15.82 -6.35 7.09
N ILE A 24 -17.04 -5.83 7.08
CA ILE A 24 -17.92 -5.77 5.91
C ILE A 24 -18.14 -4.36 5.36
N SER A 25 -17.89 -3.34 6.16
CA SER A 25 -18.00 -1.93 5.72
C SER A 25 -17.13 -1.01 6.56
N GLY A 26 -16.92 0.22 6.05
CA GLY A 26 -16.22 1.26 6.77
C GLY A 26 -16.61 2.66 6.25
N ARG A 27 -16.54 3.65 7.14
CA ARG A 27 -16.74 5.06 6.80
C ARG A 27 -15.97 5.96 7.76
N GLY A 28 -15.14 6.84 7.22
CA GLY A 28 -14.27 7.71 8.02
C GLY A 28 -13.38 6.86 8.94
N CYS A 29 -13.38 7.14 10.21
CA CYS A 29 -12.56 6.44 11.21
C CYS A 29 -13.21 5.17 11.78
N TYR A 30 -14.29 4.68 11.19
CA TYR A 30 -15.01 3.52 11.72
C TYR A 30 -15.10 2.39 10.70
N VAL A 31 -15.00 1.16 11.21
CA VAL A 31 -15.29 -0.07 10.47
C VAL A 31 -16.39 -0.85 11.17
N THR A 32 -17.12 -1.69 10.44
CA THR A 32 -18.24 -2.48 10.96
C THR A 32 -18.06 -3.93 10.56
N ASP A 33 -18.24 -4.84 11.51
CA ASP A 33 -18.16 -6.27 11.27
C ASP A 33 -19.51 -6.87 10.78
N GLU A 34 -19.49 -8.16 10.46
CA GLU A 34 -20.66 -8.91 10.00
C GLU A 34 -21.81 -8.96 11.04
N ASN A 35 -21.50 -8.79 12.32
CA ASN A 35 -22.47 -8.73 13.41
C ASN A 35 -22.98 -7.28 13.65
N LYS A 36 -22.70 -6.34 12.76
CA LYS A 36 -23.05 -4.91 12.86
C LYS A 36 -22.36 -4.17 14.01
N LYS A 37 -21.36 -4.77 14.65
CA LYS A 37 -20.56 -4.08 15.66
C LYS A 37 -19.61 -3.10 15.00
N ARG A 38 -19.58 -1.88 15.53
CA ARG A 38 -18.69 -0.81 15.08
C ARG A 38 -17.41 -0.77 15.89
N TYR A 39 -16.32 -0.50 15.21
CA TYR A 39 -14.99 -0.34 15.80
C TYR A 39 -14.37 0.97 15.31
N LEU A 40 -13.65 1.66 16.18
CA LEU A 40 -12.81 2.78 15.80
C LEU A 40 -11.51 2.22 15.21
N ASP A 41 -11.23 2.58 13.96
CA ASP A 41 -10.10 2.05 13.20
C ASP A 41 -8.84 2.89 13.42
N PHE A 42 -8.06 2.53 14.44
CA PHE A 42 -6.74 3.10 14.68
C PHE A 42 -5.62 2.48 13.85
N ILE A 43 -5.90 1.40 13.11
CA ILE A 43 -4.90 0.73 12.28
C ILE A 43 -4.81 1.39 10.90
N GLY A 44 -5.96 1.84 10.36
CA GLY A 44 -6.04 2.51 9.07
C GLY A 44 -5.36 1.74 7.92
N GLY A 45 -5.48 0.40 7.90
CA GLY A 45 -4.78 -0.45 6.93
C GLY A 45 -3.26 -0.43 7.09
N ILE A 46 -2.75 -0.31 8.33
CA ILE A 46 -1.34 -0.09 8.67
C ILE A 46 -0.86 1.25 8.08
N ALA A 47 -1.54 2.33 8.49
CA ALA A 47 -1.27 3.72 8.12
C ALA A 47 -1.35 4.03 6.60
N THR A 48 -2.01 3.21 5.82
CA THR A 48 -2.19 3.44 4.37
C THR A 48 -3.47 4.20 4.05
N ASN A 49 -4.50 4.11 4.90
CA ASN A 49 -5.81 4.71 4.69
C ASN A 49 -5.98 6.01 5.51
N ILE A 50 -5.07 6.96 5.30
CA ILE A 50 -4.94 8.18 6.13
C ILE A 50 -6.14 9.13 6.07
N LEU A 51 -6.96 9.08 5.02
CA LEU A 51 -8.18 9.88 4.88
C LEU A 51 -9.42 9.15 5.42
N GLY A 52 -9.25 7.95 5.95
CA GLY A 52 -10.32 7.11 6.48
C GLY A 52 -11.03 6.28 5.41
N GLN A 53 -11.90 5.41 5.89
CA GLN A 53 -12.64 4.44 5.08
C GLN A 53 -13.65 5.15 4.16
N ALA A 54 -13.70 4.70 2.91
CA ALA A 54 -14.65 5.17 1.88
C ALA A 54 -14.71 6.71 1.74
N HIS A 55 -13.55 7.38 1.77
CA HIS A 55 -13.48 8.84 1.63
C HIS A 55 -14.13 9.28 0.31
N PRO A 56 -15.10 10.23 0.32
CA PRO A 56 -15.93 10.53 -0.84
C PRO A 56 -15.13 11.01 -2.04
N GLU A 57 -14.14 11.87 -1.85
CA GLU A 57 -13.32 12.39 -2.95
C GLU A 57 -12.45 11.31 -3.58
N ILE A 58 -11.85 10.41 -2.78
CA ILE A 58 -11.08 9.27 -3.30
C ILE A 58 -12.00 8.36 -4.10
N THR A 59 -13.15 8.00 -3.52
CA THR A 59 -14.13 7.13 -4.18
C THR A 59 -14.59 7.71 -5.51
N LYS A 60 -14.88 9.02 -5.55
CA LYS A 60 -15.28 9.75 -6.77
C LYS A 60 -14.17 9.74 -7.82
N ALA A 61 -12.93 10.07 -7.42
CA ALA A 61 -11.78 10.11 -8.32
C ALA A 61 -11.48 8.73 -8.93
N VAL A 62 -11.47 7.68 -8.10
CA VAL A 62 -11.22 6.31 -8.56
C VAL A 62 -12.33 5.82 -9.50
N ARG A 63 -13.60 6.04 -9.15
CA ARG A 63 -14.73 5.67 -10.02
C ARG A 63 -14.68 6.38 -11.38
N LYS A 64 -14.33 7.67 -11.39
CA LYS A 64 -14.16 8.43 -12.63
C LYS A 64 -13.04 7.85 -13.48
N GLN A 65 -11.86 7.65 -12.88
CA GLN A 65 -10.67 7.24 -13.62
C GLN A 65 -10.76 5.81 -14.16
N ILE A 66 -11.30 4.87 -13.38
CA ILE A 66 -11.45 3.48 -13.83
C ILE A 66 -12.46 3.34 -14.98
N GLY A 67 -13.42 4.27 -15.06
CA GLY A 67 -14.37 4.38 -16.18
C GLY A 67 -13.76 4.95 -17.47
N ILE A 68 -12.55 5.53 -17.40
CA ILE A 68 -11.82 6.07 -18.57
C ILE A 68 -10.72 5.09 -18.97
N VAL A 69 -9.81 4.81 -18.08
CA VAL A 69 -8.71 3.86 -18.27
C VAL A 69 -8.18 3.41 -16.90
N GLY A 70 -8.19 2.10 -16.65
CA GLY A 70 -7.75 1.54 -15.39
C GLY A 70 -6.25 1.21 -15.36
N HIS A 71 -5.72 0.61 -16.44
CA HIS A 71 -4.31 0.18 -16.51
C HIS A 71 -3.81 0.18 -17.95
N VAL A 72 -2.60 0.70 -18.14
CA VAL A 72 -1.95 0.77 -19.47
C VAL A 72 -0.50 0.27 -19.49
N SER A 73 0.01 -0.27 -18.37
CA SER A 73 1.42 -0.61 -18.22
C SER A 73 2.36 0.62 -18.29
N ASN A 74 3.63 0.43 -17.97
CA ASN A 74 4.68 1.45 -18.11
C ASN A 74 5.17 1.61 -19.58
N LEU A 75 4.58 0.89 -20.53
CA LEU A 75 4.86 1.05 -21.96
C LEU A 75 4.19 2.30 -22.54
N TYR A 76 3.19 2.84 -21.85
CA TYR A 76 2.45 4.01 -22.28
C TYR A 76 2.45 5.09 -21.21
N ALA A 77 2.47 6.34 -21.63
CA ALA A 77 2.31 7.45 -20.72
C ALA A 77 0.86 7.51 -20.21
N ASN A 78 0.72 7.87 -18.92
CA ASN A 78 -0.56 8.13 -18.29
C ASN A 78 -0.51 9.51 -17.62
N SER A 79 -1.41 10.40 -18.00
CA SER A 79 -1.42 11.79 -17.51
C SER A 79 -1.62 11.90 -16.00
N VAL A 80 -2.40 10.99 -15.40
CA VAL A 80 -2.60 10.97 -13.93
C VAL A 80 -1.32 10.62 -13.19
N SER A 81 -0.59 9.60 -13.68
CA SER A 81 0.71 9.20 -13.11
C SER A 81 1.75 10.29 -13.29
N LEU A 82 1.80 10.96 -14.46
CA LEU A 82 2.69 12.09 -14.70
C LEU A 82 2.43 13.23 -13.73
N ALA A 83 1.18 13.67 -13.61
CA ALA A 83 0.80 14.76 -12.70
C ALA A 83 1.15 14.43 -11.23
N LEU A 84 0.98 13.17 -10.80
CA LEU A 84 1.40 12.75 -9.47
C LEU A 84 2.92 12.78 -9.31
N ALA A 85 3.67 12.29 -10.29
CA ALA A 85 5.13 12.32 -10.27
C ALA A 85 5.67 13.75 -10.17
N GLU A 86 5.16 14.67 -10.99
CA GLU A 86 5.52 16.09 -10.96
C GLU A 86 5.26 16.71 -9.58
N LYS A 87 4.09 16.43 -9.01
CA LYS A 87 3.75 16.92 -7.66
C LYS A 87 4.68 16.37 -6.58
N LEU A 88 5.02 15.09 -6.64
CA LEU A 88 5.96 14.48 -5.69
C LEU A 88 7.35 15.11 -5.82
N ILE A 89 7.87 15.27 -7.04
CA ILE A 89 9.16 15.93 -7.29
C ILE A 89 9.18 17.35 -6.70
N MET A 90 8.14 18.14 -6.99
CA MET A 90 8.02 19.48 -6.45
C MET A 90 8.04 19.50 -4.90
N MET A 91 7.37 18.53 -4.25
CA MET A 91 7.33 18.44 -2.79
C MET A 91 8.69 18.05 -2.16
N THR A 92 9.54 17.32 -2.87
CA THR A 92 10.87 16.95 -2.35
C THR A 92 11.84 18.12 -2.33
N GLY A 93 11.68 19.13 -3.19
CA GLY A 93 12.64 20.21 -3.41
C GLY A 93 13.98 19.76 -3.99
N VAL A 94 14.12 18.49 -4.36
CA VAL A 94 15.38 17.94 -4.88
C VAL A 94 15.45 18.16 -6.39
N LYS A 95 16.50 18.88 -6.82
CA LYS A 95 16.77 19.08 -8.25
C LYS A 95 17.01 17.73 -8.95
N ASP A 96 16.47 17.58 -10.13
CA ASP A 96 16.62 16.39 -10.98
C ASP A 96 16.11 15.07 -10.35
N ALA A 97 15.25 15.16 -9.33
CA ALA A 97 14.59 14.00 -8.75
C ALA A 97 13.78 13.22 -9.81
N ARG A 98 13.63 11.93 -9.59
CA ARG A 98 12.80 11.04 -10.42
C ARG A 98 11.91 10.19 -9.51
N VAL A 99 10.75 9.82 -10.00
CA VAL A 99 9.78 8.99 -9.27
C VAL A 99 9.74 7.60 -9.89
N PHE A 100 9.77 6.60 -9.04
CA PHE A 100 9.53 5.21 -9.38
C PHE A 100 8.27 4.74 -8.65
N PHE A 101 7.22 4.41 -9.39
CA PHE A 101 6.01 3.83 -8.83
C PHE A 101 6.11 2.31 -8.77
N CYS A 102 5.69 1.74 -7.65
CA CYS A 102 5.65 0.30 -7.41
C CYS A 102 4.41 -0.05 -6.59
N ASN A 103 4.17 -1.34 -6.35
CA ASN A 103 2.92 -1.80 -5.73
C ASN A 103 3.00 -1.86 -4.19
N SER A 104 4.18 -1.74 -3.61
CA SER A 104 4.36 -1.88 -2.16
C SER A 104 5.63 -1.19 -1.66
N GLY A 105 5.67 -0.91 -0.35
CA GLY A 105 6.87 -0.38 0.31
C GLY A 105 8.06 -1.33 0.22
N THR A 106 7.83 -2.65 0.23
CA THR A 106 8.93 -3.63 0.07
C THR A 106 9.55 -3.58 -1.33
N GLU A 107 8.75 -3.39 -2.39
CA GLU A 107 9.27 -3.17 -3.75
C GLU A 107 10.05 -1.87 -3.87
N ALA A 108 9.61 -0.81 -3.18
CA ALA A 108 10.35 0.45 -3.11
C ALA A 108 11.72 0.24 -2.45
N ASN A 109 11.77 -0.50 -1.33
CA ASN A 109 13.01 -0.85 -0.66
C ASN A 109 13.93 -1.72 -1.52
N GLU A 110 13.40 -2.71 -2.23
CA GLU A 110 14.18 -3.51 -3.19
C GLU A 110 14.78 -2.63 -4.30
N ALA A 111 14.04 -1.66 -4.81
CA ALA A 111 14.55 -0.72 -5.79
C ALA A 111 15.67 0.16 -5.20
N ALA A 112 15.52 0.64 -3.98
CA ALA A 112 16.54 1.41 -3.27
C ALA A 112 17.81 0.60 -3.04
N LEU A 113 17.68 -0.67 -2.62
CA LEU A 113 18.79 -1.60 -2.44
C LEU A 113 19.55 -1.83 -3.76
N LYS A 114 18.83 -2.03 -4.87
CA LYS A 114 19.46 -2.15 -6.20
C LYS A 114 20.19 -0.89 -6.63
N LEU A 115 19.59 0.29 -6.41
CA LEU A 115 20.20 1.56 -6.74
C LEU A 115 21.44 1.85 -5.90
N SER A 116 21.42 1.49 -4.61
CA SER A 116 22.58 1.70 -3.73
C SER A 116 23.83 0.98 -4.22
N ARG A 117 23.69 -0.19 -4.88
CA ARG A 117 24.82 -0.91 -5.46
C ARG A 117 25.56 -0.15 -6.57
N LYS A 118 24.86 0.76 -7.26
CA LYS A 118 25.49 1.61 -8.29
C LYS A 118 26.42 2.68 -7.72
N THR A 119 26.37 2.93 -6.42
CA THR A 119 27.27 3.87 -5.74
C THR A 119 28.66 3.28 -5.45
N GLY A 120 28.86 1.98 -5.64
CA GLY A 120 30.07 1.23 -5.26
C GLY A 120 30.18 0.96 -3.76
N ARG A 121 29.25 1.46 -2.94
CA ARG A 121 29.23 1.20 -1.49
C ARG A 121 28.64 -0.18 -1.22
N THR A 122 29.27 -0.91 -0.31
CA THR A 122 28.89 -2.31 0.02
C THR A 122 28.03 -2.43 1.26
N ASN A 123 28.15 -1.49 2.20
CA ASN A 123 27.46 -1.55 3.48
C ASN A 123 26.12 -0.85 3.42
N ILE A 124 25.11 -1.48 4.00
CA ILE A 124 23.77 -0.93 4.22
C ILE A 124 23.57 -0.83 5.72
N VAL A 125 23.13 0.32 6.19
CA VAL A 125 22.84 0.58 7.60
C VAL A 125 21.34 0.70 7.79
N SER A 126 20.80 -0.02 8.77
CA SER A 126 19.39 0.05 9.15
C SER A 126 19.24 0.14 10.66
N THR A 127 18.04 0.47 11.15
CA THR A 127 17.75 0.53 12.58
C THR A 127 17.36 -0.84 13.12
N ILE A 128 17.78 -1.12 14.35
CA ILE A 128 17.36 -2.33 15.07
C ILE A 128 15.84 -2.29 15.23
N GLY A 129 15.17 -3.40 14.90
CA GLY A 129 13.70 -3.51 14.93
C GLY A 129 12.99 -2.78 13.82
N GLY A 130 13.70 -2.22 12.83
CA GLY A 130 13.10 -1.60 11.64
C GLY A 130 12.37 -2.62 10.78
N PHE A 131 11.23 -2.23 10.20
CA PHE A 131 10.49 -3.05 9.26
C PHE A 131 10.63 -2.47 7.86
N HIS A 132 11.25 -3.22 6.96
CA HIS A 132 11.50 -2.78 5.57
C HIS A 132 10.74 -3.61 4.52
N GLY A 133 10.10 -4.69 4.93
CA GLY A 133 9.35 -5.59 4.05
C GLY A 133 9.67 -7.07 4.30
N ARG A 134 9.16 -7.92 3.41
CA ARG A 134 9.30 -9.39 3.54
C ARG A 134 9.72 -10.06 2.25
N THR A 135 10.33 -9.30 1.34
CA THR A 135 11.07 -9.81 0.18
C THR A 135 12.53 -10.03 0.56
N MET A 136 13.32 -10.60 -0.33
CA MET A 136 14.69 -11.04 -0.03
C MET A 136 15.58 -9.94 0.56
N GLY A 137 15.71 -8.80 -0.11
CA GLY A 137 16.54 -7.70 0.38
C GLY A 137 15.91 -6.92 1.53
N SER A 138 14.58 -6.81 1.56
CA SER A 138 13.88 -6.06 2.61
C SER A 138 13.77 -6.81 3.93
N LEU A 139 13.95 -8.15 3.92
CA LEU A 139 13.87 -9.00 5.12
C LEU A 139 15.23 -9.19 5.79
N SER A 140 16.31 -8.98 5.06
CA SER A 140 17.70 -9.22 5.47
C SER A 140 18.20 -8.20 6.48
#